data_2aaf7481470d5b7b6b75ca420553903a
#
_entry.id   2aaf7481470d5b7b6b75ca420553903a
#
_cell.length_a   1.000
_cell.length_b   1.000
_cell.length_c   1.000
_cell.angle_alpha   90.00
_cell.angle_beta   90.00
_cell.angle_gamma   90.00
#
_symmetry.space_group_name_H-M   'P 1'
#
loop_
_entity.id
_entity.type
_entity.pdbx_description
1 polymer ?
#
loop_
_entity_poly.entity_id
_entity_poly.type
_entity_poly.pdbx_seq_one_letter_code
_entity_poly.pdbx_strand_id
1 'polypeptide(L)'
;MRALRDQLPNLKGRVLDVGCGEKPYRPLFSQATDYVGIDVVEVEGADITVVPSGIWPLDDASFDVVFATQVVEHVQYLSHTLSEISRVCKPGGLIVLSFPFLYNEHGAPSDFQRFTIHGAAQLLPYEIEMLERQGGFGSTLVILSLNWLNDMLNTNKLTRFVKVLVFPLWVPFCLAMNLFGLLLDAIDATKNYYNNVLVIFRKS
;
A
#
# COMPACT_ATOMS: atom_id res chain seq x y z
N MET A 1 6.96 -1.94 4.29
CA MET A 1 6.55 -1.57 5.69
C MET A 1 7.67 -0.90 6.49
N ARG A 2 8.93 -1.40 6.48
CA ARG A 2 10.03 -0.74 7.24
C ARG A 2 10.26 0.70 6.77
N ALA A 3 10.44 0.92 5.46
CA ALA A 3 10.65 2.26 4.91
C ALA A 3 9.53 3.24 5.25
N LEU A 4 8.26 2.84 5.18
CA LEU A 4 7.15 3.68 5.64
C LEU A 4 7.29 4.05 7.12
N ARG A 5 7.57 3.08 7.99
CA ARG A 5 7.76 3.34 9.43
C ARG A 5 8.91 4.30 9.72
N ASP A 6 9.94 4.29 8.89
CA ASP A 6 11.11 5.17 9.04
C ASP A 6 10.82 6.59 8.51
N GLN A 7 9.94 6.75 7.53
CA GLN A 7 9.62 8.01 6.87
C GLN A 7 8.44 8.75 7.50
N LEU A 8 7.33 8.05 7.78
CA LEU A 8 6.08 8.68 8.24
C LEU A 8 6.23 9.55 9.50
N PRO A 9 7.04 9.18 10.52
CA PRO A 9 7.22 10.02 11.70
C PRO A 9 7.87 11.39 11.42
N ASN A 10 8.54 11.53 10.28
CA ASN A 10 9.22 12.78 9.89
C ASN A 10 8.30 13.73 9.11
N LEU A 11 7.16 13.23 8.63
CA LEU A 11 6.20 14.02 7.85
C LEU A 11 5.39 14.93 8.77
N LYS A 12 5.31 16.22 8.40
CA LYS A 12 4.73 17.28 9.23
C LYS A 12 3.55 17.93 8.54
N GLY A 13 2.73 18.60 9.33
CA GLY A 13 1.63 19.42 8.84
C GLY A 13 0.33 18.62 8.71
N ARG A 14 -0.53 19.09 7.83
CA ARG A 14 -1.85 18.49 7.60
C ARG A 14 -1.75 17.31 6.64
N VAL A 15 -2.19 16.14 7.07
CA VAL A 15 -2.11 14.88 6.32
C VAL A 15 -3.49 14.48 5.81
N LEU A 16 -3.56 14.12 4.52
CA LEU A 16 -4.70 13.42 3.93
C LEU A 16 -4.34 11.95 3.74
N ASP A 17 -5.12 11.05 4.31
CA ASP A 17 -5.04 9.60 4.11
C ASP A 17 -6.13 9.16 3.14
N VAL A 18 -5.74 8.80 1.92
CA VAL A 18 -6.65 8.37 0.85
C VAL A 18 -6.80 6.86 0.91
N GLY A 19 -8.05 6.37 0.95
CA GLY A 19 -8.36 4.96 1.20
C GLY A 19 -7.97 4.57 2.63
N CYS A 20 -8.35 5.40 3.59
CA CYS A 20 -7.85 5.35 4.96
C CYS A 20 -8.28 4.11 5.76
N GLY A 21 -9.37 3.42 5.35
CA GLY A 21 -9.97 2.35 6.15
C GLY A 21 -10.15 2.79 7.61
N GLU A 22 -9.66 1.97 8.55
CA GLU A 22 -9.67 2.23 10.00
C GLU A 22 -8.49 3.11 10.46
N LYS A 23 -7.82 3.82 9.54
CA LYS A 23 -6.64 4.67 9.83
C LYS A 23 -5.49 3.96 10.56
N PRO A 24 -5.04 2.78 10.10
CA PRO A 24 -3.99 2.02 10.79
C PRO A 24 -2.64 2.73 10.82
N TYR A 25 -2.42 3.72 9.97
CA TYR A 25 -1.17 4.47 9.87
C TYR A 25 -1.16 5.76 10.72
N ARG A 26 -2.32 6.25 11.17
CA ARG A 26 -2.42 7.48 11.98
C ARG A 26 -1.41 7.54 13.14
N PRO A 27 -1.17 6.46 13.92
CA PRO A 27 -0.21 6.50 15.02
C PRO A 27 1.24 6.74 14.59
N LEU A 28 1.57 6.53 13.32
CA LEU A 28 2.93 6.71 12.77
C LEU A 28 3.20 8.18 12.38
N PHE A 29 2.17 8.99 12.19
CA PHE A 29 2.29 10.42 11.83
C PHE A 29 2.42 11.28 13.09
N SER A 30 3.51 11.12 13.83
CA SER A 30 3.72 11.76 15.13
C SER A 30 3.83 13.29 15.09
N GLN A 31 4.13 13.86 13.91
CA GLN A 31 4.27 15.30 13.68
C GLN A 31 3.15 15.91 12.82
N ALA A 32 2.08 15.15 12.56
CA ALA A 32 0.91 15.68 11.88
C ALA A 32 0.16 16.66 12.80
N THR A 33 -0.17 17.84 12.28
CA THR A 33 -1.01 18.83 12.98
C THR A 33 -2.49 18.49 12.85
N ASP A 34 -2.86 17.82 11.76
CA ASP A 34 -4.20 17.33 11.47
C ASP A 34 -4.09 16.08 10.58
N TYR A 35 -5.02 15.13 10.73
CA TYR A 35 -5.05 13.89 9.97
C TYR A 35 -6.47 13.57 9.53
N VAL A 36 -6.73 13.80 8.25
CA VAL A 36 -8.02 13.59 7.60
C VAL A 36 -7.98 12.32 6.78
N GLY A 37 -8.92 11.42 6.98
CA GLY A 37 -9.07 10.19 6.19
C GLY A 37 -10.26 10.27 5.26
N ILE A 38 -10.05 9.89 4.00
CA ILE A 38 -11.13 9.71 3.03
C ILE A 38 -11.18 8.26 2.54
N ASP A 39 -12.38 7.76 2.28
CA ASP A 39 -12.58 6.44 1.69
C ASP A 39 -13.77 6.44 0.73
N VAL A 40 -13.84 5.46 -0.17
CA VAL A 40 -14.99 5.24 -1.07
C VAL A 40 -16.11 4.43 -0.41
N VAL A 41 -15.80 3.81 0.73
CA VAL A 41 -16.75 3.04 1.55
C VAL A 41 -16.95 3.80 2.85
N GLU A 42 -18.21 3.82 3.33
CA GLU A 42 -18.51 4.33 4.66
C GLU A 42 -17.94 3.38 5.72
N VAL A 43 -16.85 3.80 6.34
CA VAL A 43 -16.15 3.07 7.42
C VAL A 43 -15.96 4.00 8.62
N GLU A 44 -15.90 3.45 9.83
CA GLU A 44 -15.81 4.23 11.07
C GLU A 44 -14.55 5.14 11.10
N GLY A 45 -13.48 4.72 10.42
CA GLY A 45 -12.24 5.49 10.32
C GLY A 45 -12.29 6.66 9.34
N ALA A 46 -13.19 6.69 8.35
CA ALA A 46 -13.24 7.75 7.35
C ALA A 46 -13.96 8.99 7.89
N ASP A 47 -13.30 10.15 7.74
CA ASP A 47 -13.93 11.45 8.05
C ASP A 47 -14.84 11.89 6.91
N ILE A 48 -14.55 11.49 5.67
CA ILE A 48 -15.29 11.85 4.47
C ILE A 48 -15.40 10.64 3.55
N THR A 49 -16.62 10.31 3.13
CA THR A 49 -16.83 9.31 2.07
C THR A 49 -16.87 10.03 0.72
N VAL A 50 -16.08 9.54 -0.24
CA VAL A 50 -15.93 10.14 -1.57
C VAL A 50 -16.42 9.21 -2.67
N VAL A 51 -16.89 9.79 -3.78
CA VAL A 51 -17.25 9.03 -4.98
C VAL A 51 -15.99 8.81 -5.81
N PRO A 52 -15.70 7.58 -6.28
CA PRO A 52 -14.45 7.26 -7.01
C PRO A 52 -14.14 8.15 -8.23
N SER A 53 -15.17 8.62 -8.93
CA SER A 53 -15.07 9.50 -10.11
C SER A 53 -15.49 10.95 -9.84
N GLY A 54 -15.78 11.30 -8.58
CA GLY A 54 -16.22 12.61 -8.17
C GLY A 54 -15.09 13.52 -7.71
N ILE A 55 -15.32 14.83 -7.78
CA ILE A 55 -14.43 15.81 -7.15
C ILE A 55 -14.54 15.63 -5.64
N TRP A 56 -13.40 15.51 -4.96
CA TRP A 56 -13.39 15.38 -3.51
C TRP A 56 -13.80 16.70 -2.85
N PRO A 57 -14.64 16.66 -1.78
CA PRO A 57 -15.10 17.86 -1.07
C PRO A 57 -13.98 18.43 -0.17
N LEU A 58 -12.83 18.69 -0.76
CA LEU A 58 -11.61 19.18 -0.14
C LEU A 58 -11.07 20.36 -0.94
N ASP A 59 -10.57 21.38 -0.25
CA ASP A 59 -10.01 22.56 -0.88
C ASP A 59 -8.70 22.24 -1.62
N ASP A 60 -8.43 23.01 -2.70
CA ASP A 60 -7.17 22.97 -3.41
C ASP A 60 -6.01 23.34 -2.48
N ALA A 61 -4.87 22.70 -2.67
CA ALA A 61 -3.62 23.00 -1.97
C ALA A 61 -3.81 23.11 -0.43
N SER A 62 -4.55 22.18 0.18
CA SER A 62 -4.94 22.23 1.58
C SER A 62 -4.15 21.27 2.48
N PHE A 63 -3.40 20.30 1.90
CA PHE A 63 -2.64 19.30 2.65
C PHE A 63 -1.14 19.39 2.39
N ASP A 64 -0.35 19.29 3.45
CA ASP A 64 1.12 19.25 3.38
C ASP A 64 1.62 17.88 2.95
N VAL A 65 0.86 16.82 3.28
CA VAL A 65 1.13 15.44 2.89
C VAL A 65 -0.16 14.79 2.39
N VAL A 66 -0.12 14.16 1.22
CA VAL A 66 -1.16 13.25 0.73
C VAL A 66 -0.59 11.83 0.71
N PHE A 67 -1.20 10.94 1.47
CA PHE A 67 -0.75 9.57 1.68
C PHE A 67 -1.78 8.59 1.12
N ALA A 68 -1.35 7.66 0.26
CA ALA A 68 -2.20 6.59 -0.26
C ALA A 68 -1.39 5.28 -0.31
N THR A 69 -1.76 4.33 0.53
CA THR A 69 -1.04 3.04 0.63
C THR A 69 -1.99 1.88 0.36
N GLN A 70 -1.66 1.04 -0.62
CA GLN A 70 -2.49 -0.09 -1.08
C GLN A 70 -3.90 0.38 -1.51
N VAL A 71 -3.94 1.44 -2.32
CA VAL A 71 -5.17 2.08 -2.82
C VAL A 71 -5.15 2.19 -4.33
N VAL A 72 -4.01 2.62 -4.90
CA VAL A 72 -3.90 2.99 -6.33
C VAL A 72 -4.17 1.79 -7.24
N GLU A 73 -3.85 0.58 -6.80
CA GLU A 73 -4.16 -0.67 -7.51
C GLU A 73 -5.66 -0.95 -7.62
N HIS A 74 -6.46 -0.44 -6.67
CA HIS A 74 -7.91 -0.62 -6.61
C HIS A 74 -8.70 0.49 -7.29
N VAL A 75 -8.03 1.46 -7.88
CA VAL A 75 -8.65 2.62 -8.49
C VAL A 75 -8.94 2.39 -9.97
N GLN A 76 -10.21 2.36 -10.34
CA GLN A 76 -10.64 2.23 -11.74
C GLN A 76 -10.31 3.49 -12.57
N TYR A 77 -10.44 4.67 -11.98
CA TYR A 77 -10.22 5.97 -12.64
C TYR A 77 -8.90 6.59 -12.18
N LEU A 78 -7.79 5.91 -12.46
CA LEU A 78 -6.47 6.26 -11.94
C LEU A 78 -6.07 7.71 -12.21
N SER A 79 -6.21 8.18 -13.47
CA SER A 79 -5.83 9.54 -13.84
C SER A 79 -6.63 10.61 -13.07
N HIS A 80 -7.92 10.37 -12.83
CA HIS A 80 -8.76 11.24 -12.04
C HIS A 80 -8.30 11.28 -10.58
N THR A 81 -8.08 10.13 -9.97
CA THR A 81 -7.62 10.05 -8.57
C THR A 81 -6.25 10.72 -8.38
N LEU A 82 -5.31 10.51 -9.31
CA LEU A 82 -4.01 11.19 -9.27
C LEU A 82 -4.14 12.71 -9.45
N SER A 83 -5.10 13.16 -10.27
CA SER A 83 -5.42 14.58 -10.41
C SER A 83 -5.96 15.19 -9.10
N GLU A 84 -6.87 14.48 -8.41
CA GLU A 84 -7.41 14.94 -7.13
C GLU A 84 -6.32 14.93 -6.02
N ILE A 85 -5.49 13.87 -5.95
CA ILE A 85 -4.31 13.83 -5.08
C ILE A 85 -3.40 15.04 -5.32
N SER A 86 -3.15 15.34 -6.58
CA SER A 86 -2.35 16.51 -6.96
C SER A 86 -3.03 17.82 -6.58
N ARG A 87 -4.33 17.96 -6.83
CA ARG A 87 -5.10 19.18 -6.58
C ARG A 87 -5.06 19.56 -5.09
N VAL A 88 -5.34 18.61 -4.21
CA VAL A 88 -5.44 18.86 -2.76
C VAL A 88 -4.08 19.01 -2.08
N CYS A 89 -3.00 18.49 -2.66
CA CYS A 89 -1.65 18.66 -2.15
C CYS A 89 -1.17 20.08 -2.39
N LYS A 90 -0.53 20.69 -1.39
CA LYS A 90 0.10 22.02 -1.50
C LYS A 90 1.28 22.01 -2.45
N PRO A 91 1.62 23.13 -3.12
CA PRO A 91 2.95 23.33 -3.68
C PRO A 91 4.03 23.12 -2.59
N GLY A 92 5.08 22.39 -2.90
CA GLY A 92 6.10 21.96 -1.93
C GLY A 92 5.68 20.80 -1.03
N GLY A 93 4.42 20.38 -1.06
CA GLY A 93 3.91 19.24 -0.30
C GLY A 93 4.38 17.90 -0.84
N LEU A 94 4.20 16.84 -0.04
CA LEU A 94 4.62 15.48 -0.36
C LEU A 94 3.43 14.60 -0.73
N ILE A 95 3.60 13.80 -1.76
CA ILE A 95 2.66 12.75 -2.16
C ILE A 95 3.35 11.41 -1.97
N VAL A 96 2.84 10.61 -1.05
CA VAL A 96 3.41 9.30 -0.67
C VAL A 96 2.49 8.21 -1.18
N LEU A 97 2.95 7.43 -2.14
CA LEU A 97 2.20 6.32 -2.73
C LEU A 97 2.93 4.99 -2.48
N SER A 98 2.17 3.96 -2.08
CA SER A 98 2.69 2.60 -1.99
C SER A 98 1.66 1.61 -2.52
N PHE A 99 2.10 0.66 -3.31
CA PHE A 99 1.25 -0.31 -4.00
C PHE A 99 2.02 -1.59 -4.37
N PRO A 100 1.30 -2.71 -4.60
CA PRO A 100 1.93 -3.98 -4.93
C PRO A 100 2.48 -4.02 -6.35
N PHE A 101 3.57 -4.79 -6.54
CA PHE A 101 4.06 -5.22 -7.85
C PHE A 101 3.86 -6.73 -8.04
N LEU A 102 4.68 -7.57 -7.39
CA LEU A 102 4.50 -9.03 -7.44
C LEU A 102 3.62 -9.47 -6.26
N TYR A 103 2.33 -9.48 -6.50
CA TYR A 103 1.33 -9.88 -5.52
C TYR A 103 0.14 -10.55 -6.23
N ASN A 104 -0.51 -11.49 -5.55
CA ASN A 104 -1.72 -12.14 -6.08
C ASN A 104 -2.87 -11.15 -6.24
N GLU A 105 -3.83 -11.46 -7.09
CA GLU A 105 -5.09 -10.73 -7.17
C GLU A 105 -5.78 -10.74 -5.80
N HIS A 106 -6.29 -9.59 -5.37
CA HIS A 106 -6.98 -9.41 -4.10
C HIS A 106 -8.03 -8.31 -4.20
N GLY A 107 -9.10 -8.40 -3.41
CA GLY A 107 -10.16 -7.39 -3.44
C GLY A 107 -10.98 -7.38 -4.73
N ALA A 108 -11.02 -8.52 -5.48
CA ALA A 108 -11.82 -8.63 -6.70
C ALA A 108 -13.29 -8.23 -6.48
N PRO A 109 -13.92 -7.53 -7.44
CA PRO A 109 -13.45 -7.22 -8.79
C PRO A 109 -12.61 -5.93 -8.90
N SER A 110 -12.29 -5.26 -7.80
CA SER A 110 -11.63 -3.96 -7.78
C SER A 110 -10.12 -4.09 -7.58
N ASP A 111 -9.46 -4.84 -8.45
CA ASP A 111 -7.99 -4.99 -8.46
C ASP A 111 -7.51 -4.83 -9.91
N PHE A 112 -7.14 -3.60 -10.28
CA PHE A 112 -7.01 -3.20 -11.68
C PHE A 112 -5.56 -3.10 -12.16
N GLN A 113 -4.58 -2.85 -11.25
CA GLN A 113 -3.27 -2.40 -11.69
C GLN A 113 -2.13 -2.94 -10.83
N ARG A 114 -0.98 -3.13 -11.48
CA ARG A 114 0.32 -3.41 -10.85
C ARG A 114 1.37 -2.50 -11.49
N PHE A 115 2.21 -1.89 -10.68
CA PHE A 115 3.23 -0.98 -11.19
C PHE A 115 4.63 -1.51 -10.91
N THR A 116 5.46 -1.52 -11.94
CA THR A 116 6.89 -1.65 -11.76
C THR A 116 7.44 -0.36 -11.13
N ILE A 117 8.66 -0.41 -10.60
CA ILE A 117 9.32 0.79 -10.09
C ILE A 117 9.41 1.91 -11.14
N HIS A 118 9.58 1.55 -12.41
CA HIS A 118 9.63 2.50 -13.52
C HIS A 118 8.25 3.09 -13.84
N GLY A 119 7.19 2.27 -13.79
CA GLY A 119 5.82 2.76 -13.93
C GLY A 119 5.42 3.67 -12.78
N ALA A 120 5.81 3.33 -11.56
CA ALA A 120 5.59 4.16 -10.37
C ALA A 120 6.19 5.57 -10.52
N ALA A 121 7.41 5.64 -11.06
CA ALA A 121 8.10 6.92 -11.28
C ALA A 121 7.40 7.85 -12.30
N GLN A 122 6.47 7.33 -13.09
CA GLN A 122 5.76 8.08 -14.14
C GLN A 122 4.32 8.44 -13.74
N LEU A 123 3.86 8.09 -12.54
CA LEU A 123 2.49 8.36 -12.11
C LEU A 123 2.18 9.86 -11.98
N LEU A 124 3.16 10.65 -11.58
CA LEU A 124 3.02 12.09 -11.42
C LEU A 124 4.23 12.84 -12.03
N PRO A 125 4.03 14.03 -12.61
CA PRO A 125 5.09 14.81 -13.25
C PRO A 125 5.88 15.66 -12.23
N TYR A 126 6.20 15.09 -11.07
CA TYR A 126 6.83 15.79 -9.96
C TYR A 126 8.22 15.22 -9.65
N GLU A 127 9.03 15.97 -8.91
CA GLU A 127 10.31 15.52 -8.43
C GLU A 127 10.13 14.30 -7.51
N ILE A 128 10.96 13.27 -7.70
CA ILE A 128 10.95 12.07 -6.89
C ILE A 128 11.96 12.23 -5.76
N GLU A 129 11.47 12.30 -4.52
CA GLU A 129 12.33 12.32 -3.34
C GLU A 129 12.77 10.93 -2.89
N MET A 130 11.90 9.95 -3.08
CA MET A 130 12.19 8.56 -2.76
C MET A 130 11.51 7.63 -3.76
N LEU A 131 12.24 6.60 -4.16
CA LEU A 131 11.72 5.52 -5.01
C LEU A 131 12.37 4.22 -4.57
N GLU A 132 11.58 3.33 -3.97
CA GLU A 132 12.12 2.14 -3.32
C GLU A 132 11.34 0.88 -3.69
N ARG A 133 12.09 -0.18 -3.99
CA ARG A 133 11.56 -1.54 -4.06
C ARG A 133 11.44 -2.09 -2.65
N GLN A 134 10.29 -2.63 -2.31
CA GLN A 134 10.06 -3.23 -0.99
C GLN A 134 9.94 -4.75 -1.11
N GLY A 135 10.59 -5.44 -0.18
CA GLY A 135 10.79 -6.89 -0.26
C GLY A 135 11.90 -7.27 -1.25
N GLY A 136 12.10 -8.56 -1.42
CA GLY A 136 13.07 -9.16 -2.34
C GLY A 136 12.52 -10.47 -2.91
N PHE A 137 13.35 -11.25 -3.55
CA PHE A 137 12.96 -12.54 -4.15
C PHE A 137 12.38 -13.49 -3.10
N GLY A 138 13.03 -13.65 -1.97
CA GLY A 138 12.63 -14.60 -0.92
C GLY A 138 11.32 -14.20 -0.26
N SER A 139 11.17 -12.95 0.18
CA SER A 139 9.92 -12.46 0.78
C SER A 139 8.76 -12.49 -0.22
N THR A 140 9.01 -12.19 -1.49
CA THR A 140 7.99 -12.29 -2.55
C THR A 140 7.55 -13.73 -2.78
N LEU A 141 8.51 -14.65 -2.89
CA LEU A 141 8.23 -16.09 -3.05
C LEU A 141 7.40 -16.62 -1.88
N VAL A 142 7.79 -16.29 -0.66
CA VAL A 142 7.12 -16.74 0.56
C VAL A 142 5.69 -16.21 0.64
N ILE A 143 5.47 -14.91 0.39
CA ILE A 143 4.13 -14.31 0.47
C ILE A 143 3.18 -14.92 -0.56
N LEU A 144 3.63 -15.08 -1.81
CA LEU A 144 2.84 -15.71 -2.87
C LEU A 144 2.53 -17.18 -2.54
N SER A 145 3.52 -17.94 -2.03
CA SER A 145 3.35 -19.35 -1.67
C SER A 145 2.38 -19.53 -0.50
N LEU A 146 2.50 -18.70 0.55
CA LEU A 146 1.62 -18.78 1.72
C LEU A 146 0.19 -18.32 1.37
N ASN A 147 0.01 -17.28 0.55
CA ASN A 147 -1.30 -16.87 0.09
C ASN A 147 -1.95 -17.96 -0.76
N TRP A 148 -1.23 -18.50 -1.74
CA TRP A 148 -1.72 -19.62 -2.55
C TRP A 148 -2.14 -20.83 -1.70
N LEU A 149 -1.31 -21.23 -0.75
CA LEU A 149 -1.61 -22.36 0.13
C LEU A 149 -2.83 -22.08 1.04
N ASN A 150 -2.92 -20.86 1.57
CA ASN A 150 -4.09 -20.43 2.35
C ASN A 150 -5.38 -20.48 1.51
N ASP A 151 -5.32 -20.02 0.27
CA ASP A 151 -6.47 -20.00 -0.64
C ASP A 151 -6.87 -21.44 -1.00
N MET A 152 -5.93 -22.32 -1.32
CA MET A 152 -6.16 -23.74 -1.55
C MET A 152 -6.83 -24.41 -0.35
N LEU A 153 -6.41 -24.09 0.87
CA LEU A 153 -7.01 -24.61 2.10
C LEU A 153 -8.39 -24.03 2.42
N ASN A 154 -8.83 -22.99 1.70
CA ASN A 154 -10.15 -22.38 1.87
C ASN A 154 -11.15 -22.73 0.74
N THR A 155 -10.77 -23.54 -0.26
CA THR A 155 -11.61 -23.82 -1.45
C THR A 155 -12.91 -24.55 -1.13
N ASN A 156 -12.89 -25.50 -0.18
CA ASN A 156 -14.08 -26.30 0.16
C ASN A 156 -14.09 -26.72 1.64
N LYS A 157 -15.17 -27.38 2.06
CA LYS A 157 -15.36 -27.78 3.47
C LYS A 157 -14.28 -28.76 3.96
N LEU A 158 -13.82 -29.68 3.10
CA LEU A 158 -12.80 -30.67 3.46
C LEU A 158 -11.44 -29.99 3.68
N THR A 159 -11.03 -29.09 2.76
CA THR A 159 -9.76 -28.37 2.90
C THR A 159 -9.77 -27.43 4.10
N ARG A 160 -10.91 -26.79 4.41
CA ARG A 160 -11.08 -26.00 5.63
C ARG A 160 -10.95 -26.85 6.90
N PHE A 161 -11.49 -28.06 6.89
CA PHE A 161 -11.32 -29.00 8.01
C PHE A 161 -9.83 -29.39 8.17
N VAL A 162 -9.15 -29.72 7.07
CA VAL A 162 -7.70 -29.97 7.08
C VAL A 162 -6.93 -28.78 7.65
N LYS A 163 -7.29 -27.55 7.24
CA LYS A 163 -6.67 -26.32 7.77
C LYS A 163 -6.77 -26.23 9.30
N VAL A 164 -7.93 -26.57 9.86
CA VAL A 164 -8.12 -26.57 11.32
C VAL A 164 -7.21 -27.62 11.99
N LEU A 165 -7.10 -28.80 11.42
CA LEU A 165 -6.24 -29.87 11.96
C LEU A 165 -4.76 -29.51 11.94
N VAL A 166 -4.29 -28.85 10.88
CA VAL A 166 -2.87 -28.47 10.73
C VAL A 166 -2.55 -27.11 11.35
N PHE A 167 -3.55 -26.39 11.85
CA PHE A 167 -3.40 -25.04 12.41
C PHE A 167 -2.27 -24.93 13.47
N PRO A 168 -2.09 -25.89 14.40
CA PRO A 168 -0.99 -25.82 15.37
C PRO A 168 0.40 -25.83 14.73
N LEU A 169 0.54 -26.44 13.54
CA LEU A 169 1.77 -26.49 12.76
C LEU A 169 1.91 -25.30 11.79
N TRP A 170 0.81 -24.59 11.53
CA TRP A 170 0.77 -23.51 10.58
C TRP A 170 1.66 -22.33 10.99
N VAL A 171 1.58 -21.91 12.25
CA VAL A 171 2.38 -20.78 12.75
C VAL A 171 3.88 -21.06 12.68
N PRO A 172 4.40 -22.19 13.23
CA PRO A 172 5.82 -22.50 13.10
C PRO A 172 6.25 -22.70 11.62
N PHE A 173 5.39 -23.24 10.76
CA PHE A 173 5.66 -23.36 9.34
C PHE A 173 5.80 -21.96 8.68
N CYS A 174 4.85 -21.05 8.91
CA CYS A 174 4.94 -19.68 8.40
C CYS A 174 6.20 -18.97 8.90
N LEU A 175 6.57 -19.16 10.17
CA LEU A 175 7.78 -18.58 10.72
C LEU A 175 9.04 -19.12 10.02
N ALA A 176 9.13 -20.43 9.83
CA ALA A 176 10.24 -21.05 9.11
C ALA A 176 10.34 -20.57 7.66
N MET A 177 9.21 -20.47 6.96
CA MET A 177 9.14 -19.92 5.59
C MET A 177 9.60 -18.46 5.55
N ASN A 178 9.17 -17.62 6.50
CA ASN A 178 9.62 -16.22 6.55
C ASN A 178 11.13 -16.11 6.82
N LEU A 179 11.69 -16.91 7.71
CA LEU A 179 13.14 -16.96 7.95
C LEU A 179 13.90 -17.40 6.68
N PHE A 180 13.40 -18.42 6.00
CA PHE A 180 13.95 -18.86 4.72
C PHE A 180 13.88 -17.76 3.67
N GLY A 181 12.75 -17.03 3.57
CA GLY A 181 12.60 -15.87 2.69
C GLY A 181 13.64 -14.78 2.97
N LEU A 182 13.89 -14.45 4.24
CA LEU A 182 14.91 -13.47 4.62
C LEU A 182 16.32 -13.90 4.18
N LEU A 183 16.64 -15.19 4.27
CA LEU A 183 17.93 -15.71 3.79
C LEU A 183 18.06 -15.56 2.26
N LEU A 184 16.99 -15.88 1.52
CA LEU A 184 16.98 -15.67 0.06
C LEU A 184 17.07 -14.19 -0.31
N ASP A 185 16.39 -13.29 0.41
CA ASP A 185 16.51 -11.85 0.20
C ASP A 185 17.94 -11.34 0.41
N ALA A 186 18.66 -11.92 1.39
CA ALA A 186 20.03 -11.53 1.70
C ALA A 186 21.03 -11.89 0.59
N ILE A 187 20.77 -12.97 -0.16
CA ILE A 187 21.62 -13.41 -1.27
C ILE A 187 21.14 -12.93 -2.65
N ASP A 188 19.94 -12.35 -2.75
CA ASP A 188 19.41 -11.82 -4.02
C ASP A 188 20.15 -10.56 -4.45
N ALA A 189 21.11 -10.73 -5.34
CA ALA A 189 21.85 -9.63 -5.96
C ALA A 189 21.06 -8.93 -7.08
N THR A 190 20.00 -9.54 -7.61
CA THR A 190 19.27 -9.02 -8.78
C THR A 190 18.37 -7.86 -8.44
N LYS A 191 17.75 -7.87 -7.26
CA LYS A 191 16.78 -6.88 -6.77
C LYS A 191 15.56 -6.66 -7.71
N ASN A 192 15.28 -7.63 -8.60
CA ASN A 192 14.21 -7.51 -9.60
C ASN A 192 12.89 -8.14 -9.14
N TYR A 193 12.92 -8.92 -8.06
CA TYR A 193 11.78 -9.67 -7.53
C TYR A 193 11.33 -9.06 -6.20
N TYR A 194 10.58 -7.98 -6.26
CA TYR A 194 10.05 -7.28 -5.09
C TYR A 194 8.52 -7.33 -5.10
N ASN A 195 7.91 -7.31 -3.93
CA ASN A 195 6.46 -7.42 -3.82
C ASN A 195 5.75 -6.07 -3.83
N ASN A 196 6.43 -4.99 -3.46
CA ASN A 196 5.80 -3.69 -3.31
C ASN A 196 6.72 -2.55 -3.78
N VAL A 197 6.13 -1.39 -4.11
CA VAL A 197 6.83 -0.14 -4.44
C VAL A 197 6.40 0.94 -3.45
N LEU A 198 7.36 1.76 -3.03
CA LEU A 198 7.12 3.03 -2.36
C LEU A 198 7.69 4.15 -3.23
N VAL A 199 6.89 5.17 -3.49
CA VAL A 199 7.35 6.40 -4.14
C VAL A 199 6.87 7.62 -3.36
N ILE A 200 7.75 8.60 -3.22
CA ILE A 200 7.46 9.90 -2.61
C ILE A 200 7.79 10.96 -3.65
N PHE A 201 6.79 11.75 -4.01
CA PHE A 201 6.92 12.89 -4.89
C PHE A 201 6.84 14.20 -4.09
N ARG A 202 7.59 15.20 -4.55
CA ARG A 202 7.43 16.59 -4.10
C ARG A 202 6.71 17.38 -5.18
N LYS A 203 5.53 17.87 -4.85
CA LYS A 203 4.76 18.71 -5.76
C LYS A 203 5.47 20.06 -5.95
N SER A 204 5.74 20.43 -7.21
CA SER A 204 6.26 21.74 -7.60
C SER A 204 5.20 22.85 -7.52
#